data_396541c90eb38a8479ad7c0a0d0dfe9f
#
_entry.id   396541c90eb38a8479ad7c0a0d0dfe9f
#
_cell.length_a   1.000
_cell.length_b   1.000
_cell.length_c   1.000
_cell.angle_alpha   90.00
_cell.angle_beta   90.00
_cell.angle_gamma   90.00
#
_symmetry.space_group_name_H-M   'P 1'
#
loop_
_entity.id
_entity.type
_entity.pdbx_description
1 polymer ?
#
loop_
_entity_poly.entity_id
_entity_poly.type
_entity_poly.pdbx_seq_one_letter_code
_entity_poly.pdbx_strand_id
1 'polypeptide(L)'
;MAIDAPSGLNLDTGRVMFATGRERIVLEFDLTVTFDALRPGHLLASGPTMCGKVVVAELGIAALAWGKTFTIPVPSDFDPVLGPGEAPNKYDHGHVLVLAGGPGRGGAARLAARGALRVGAGLVTVACPSQALTENAARLDAIMLRTVDGADDLRALLTDARINVLVLGPGLGLDRARELVPVALASGRACVLDADALTAFADDPAALFAQLHKNVVLTPHGGEFARLFPDLADHPSVIEAAREAGRRCNATVVLKGPVTVISGGGTAHVLATGTDPRTPAIPGIPWLATAGSGDVLAGMIAGLIARGGRAWTSPGKAVWLHAEAARRFGRGLIAEDLPDLLPAVFRDL
;
A
#
# COMPACT_ATOMS: atom_id res chain seq x y z
N MET A 1 29.03 -13.16 -11.77
CA MET A 1 28.97 -11.71 -11.51
C MET A 1 28.63 -11.00 -12.80
N ALA A 2 27.69 -10.06 -12.77
CA ALA A 2 27.37 -9.17 -13.89
C ALA A 2 27.87 -7.74 -13.60
N ILE A 3 28.18 -6.99 -14.64
CA ILE A 3 28.56 -5.58 -14.59
C ILE A 3 27.40 -4.78 -15.16
N ASP A 4 26.93 -3.81 -14.41
CA ASP A 4 25.73 -2.99 -14.61
C ASP A 4 24.44 -3.80 -14.63
N ALA A 5 24.29 -4.77 -15.53
CA ALA A 5 23.15 -5.68 -15.59
C ALA A 5 23.49 -7.02 -16.27
N PRO A 6 22.73 -8.08 -15.97
CA PRO A 6 22.73 -9.30 -16.78
C PRO A 6 22.35 -9.03 -18.25
N SER A 7 23.04 -9.68 -19.18
CA SER A 7 22.70 -9.59 -20.61
C SER A 7 21.27 -10.05 -20.86
N GLY A 8 20.53 -9.24 -21.61
CA GLY A 8 19.12 -9.51 -21.91
C GLY A 8 18.13 -8.94 -20.91
N LEU A 9 18.57 -8.33 -19.80
CA LEU A 9 17.70 -7.63 -18.87
C LEU A 9 17.46 -6.19 -19.35
N ASN A 10 16.19 -5.81 -19.46
CA ASN A 10 15.81 -4.41 -19.70
C ASN A 10 15.84 -3.64 -18.38
N LEU A 11 16.73 -2.64 -18.27
CA LEU A 11 16.96 -1.89 -17.04
C LEU A 11 15.85 -0.89 -16.67
N ASP A 12 14.92 -0.60 -17.57
CA ASP A 12 13.77 0.26 -17.28
C ASP A 12 12.56 -0.53 -16.81
N THR A 13 12.43 -1.82 -17.23
CA THR A 13 11.23 -2.62 -17.00
C THR A 13 11.48 -3.91 -16.19
N GLY A 14 12.72 -4.36 -16.10
CA GLY A 14 13.08 -5.65 -15.52
C GLY A 14 12.65 -6.86 -16.37
N ARG A 15 12.09 -6.64 -17.57
CA ARG A 15 11.68 -7.73 -18.46
C ARG A 15 12.89 -8.31 -19.18
N VAL A 16 12.84 -9.61 -19.44
CA VAL A 16 13.86 -10.30 -20.22
C VAL A 16 13.60 -10.07 -21.70
N MET A 17 14.61 -9.62 -22.41
CA MET A 17 14.59 -9.44 -23.87
C MET A 17 15.16 -10.69 -24.53
N PHE A 18 14.35 -11.38 -25.33
CA PHE A 18 14.80 -12.53 -26.11
C PHE A 18 14.96 -12.18 -27.56
N ALA A 19 16.03 -12.69 -28.19
CA ALA A 19 16.11 -12.67 -29.64
C ALA A 19 15.08 -13.63 -30.24
N THR A 20 14.37 -13.21 -31.28
CA THR A 20 13.40 -14.03 -32.00
C THR A 20 14.08 -15.27 -32.60
N GLY A 21 13.48 -16.45 -32.43
CA GLY A 21 13.93 -17.69 -33.06
C GLY A 21 15.07 -18.43 -32.35
N ARG A 22 15.47 -18.01 -31.13
CA ARG A 22 16.50 -18.70 -30.35
C ARG A 22 15.93 -19.31 -29.06
N GLU A 23 16.63 -20.29 -28.51
CA GLU A 23 16.32 -20.86 -27.19
C GLU A 23 16.35 -19.77 -26.13
N ARG A 24 15.37 -19.79 -25.21
CA ARG A 24 15.23 -18.80 -24.14
C ARG A 24 16.12 -19.18 -22.97
N ILE A 25 17.34 -18.66 -22.93
CA ILE A 25 18.25 -18.82 -21.80
C ILE A 25 18.17 -17.56 -20.95
N VAL A 26 17.77 -17.71 -19.69
CA VAL A 26 17.82 -16.67 -18.67
C VAL A 26 19.08 -16.88 -17.87
N LEU A 27 19.95 -15.88 -17.86
CA LEU A 27 21.19 -15.91 -17.07
C LEU A 27 20.91 -15.35 -15.67
N GLU A 28 21.21 -16.13 -14.65
CA GLU A 28 21.14 -15.73 -13.25
C GLU A 28 22.56 -15.53 -12.70
N PHE A 29 22.75 -14.48 -11.92
CA PHE A 29 24.03 -14.14 -11.32
C PHE A 29 23.88 -13.98 -9.80
N ASP A 30 24.89 -14.41 -9.06
CA ASP A 30 24.91 -14.22 -7.60
C ASP A 30 25.15 -12.76 -7.21
N LEU A 31 25.82 -12.00 -8.09
CA LEU A 31 26.22 -10.62 -7.84
C LEU A 31 26.14 -9.78 -9.13
N THR A 32 25.52 -8.63 -9.02
CA THR A 32 25.56 -7.55 -10.04
C THR A 32 26.13 -6.29 -9.40
N VAL A 33 27.13 -5.68 -10.06
CA VAL A 33 27.66 -4.38 -9.66
C VAL A 33 27.17 -3.34 -10.65
N THR A 34 26.35 -2.40 -10.16
CA THR A 34 25.89 -1.24 -10.94
C THR A 34 26.53 0.04 -10.42
N PHE A 35 26.35 1.18 -11.12
CA PHE A 35 27.08 2.40 -10.86
C PHE A 35 26.16 3.55 -10.49
N ASP A 36 26.57 4.30 -9.46
CA ASP A 36 25.93 5.50 -8.88
C ASP A 36 24.48 5.32 -8.41
N ALA A 37 23.64 4.56 -9.11
CA ALA A 37 22.23 4.37 -8.73
C ALA A 37 21.65 3.04 -9.20
N LEU A 38 20.67 2.55 -8.46
CA LEU A 38 19.82 1.44 -8.92
C LEU A 38 18.93 1.90 -10.10
N ARG A 39 18.83 1.05 -11.11
CA ARG A 39 17.86 1.22 -12.19
C ARG A 39 16.58 0.45 -11.86
N PRO A 40 15.42 0.88 -12.39
CA PRO A 40 14.15 0.16 -12.17
C PRO A 40 14.25 -1.34 -12.43
N GLY A 41 14.92 -1.73 -13.50
CA GLY A 41 15.05 -3.12 -13.91
C GLY A 41 15.79 -4.02 -12.92
N HIS A 42 16.61 -3.50 -12.02
CA HIS A 42 17.22 -4.30 -10.95
C HIS A 42 16.18 -4.78 -9.92
N LEU A 43 15.07 -4.06 -9.77
CA LEU A 43 14.03 -4.28 -8.76
C LEU A 43 12.75 -4.90 -9.32
N LEU A 44 12.50 -4.72 -10.64
CA LEU A 44 11.24 -5.08 -11.29
C LEU A 44 11.33 -6.44 -11.99
N ALA A 45 10.19 -7.10 -12.12
CA ALA A 45 9.97 -8.32 -12.90
C ALA A 45 11.03 -9.41 -12.65
N SER A 46 11.84 -9.74 -13.68
CA SER A 46 12.90 -10.76 -13.58
C SER A 46 14.22 -10.22 -13.00
N GLY A 47 14.32 -8.91 -12.79
CA GLY A 47 15.57 -8.28 -12.34
C GLY A 47 16.12 -8.86 -11.04
N PRO A 48 15.33 -8.98 -9.95
CA PRO A 48 15.82 -9.55 -8.69
C PRO A 48 16.40 -10.97 -8.83
N THR A 49 15.75 -11.83 -9.66
CA THR A 49 16.23 -13.20 -9.91
C THR A 49 17.51 -13.21 -10.75
N MET A 50 17.54 -12.41 -11.82
CA MET A 50 18.68 -12.39 -12.73
C MET A 50 19.92 -11.72 -12.11
N CYS A 51 19.73 -10.63 -11.37
CA CYS A 51 20.83 -9.83 -10.83
C CYS A 51 21.46 -10.43 -9.56
N GLY A 52 20.71 -11.23 -8.80
CA GLY A 52 21.13 -11.66 -7.47
C GLY A 52 21.35 -10.47 -6.54
N LYS A 53 22.42 -10.49 -5.77
CA LYS A 53 22.81 -9.33 -4.96
C LYS A 53 23.24 -8.17 -5.85
N VAL A 54 22.59 -7.01 -5.73
CA VAL A 54 23.00 -5.80 -6.45
C VAL A 54 23.81 -4.90 -5.52
N VAL A 55 24.99 -4.50 -5.96
CA VAL A 55 25.87 -3.54 -5.26
C VAL A 55 26.01 -2.30 -6.12
N VAL A 56 25.78 -1.14 -5.54
CA VAL A 56 26.00 0.16 -6.20
C VAL A 56 27.41 0.64 -5.90
N ALA A 57 28.23 0.79 -6.94
CA ALA A 57 29.56 1.37 -6.86
C ALA A 57 29.46 2.88 -7.16
N GLU A 58 29.90 3.72 -6.24
CA GLU A 58 29.91 5.17 -6.41
C GLU A 58 31.06 5.60 -7.32
N LEU A 59 30.74 6.33 -8.39
CA LEU A 59 31.72 6.97 -9.30
C LEU A 59 31.95 8.45 -8.98
N GLY A 60 31.21 9.01 -8.02
CA GLY A 60 31.31 10.41 -7.63
C GLY A 60 30.60 11.39 -8.58
N ILE A 61 29.76 10.89 -9.49
CA ILE A 61 29.02 11.71 -10.46
C ILE A 61 27.54 11.91 -10.10
N ALA A 62 27.11 11.40 -8.97
CA ALA A 62 25.71 11.46 -8.49
C ALA A 62 25.13 12.89 -8.41
N ALA A 63 25.97 13.91 -8.32
CA ALA A 63 25.54 15.33 -8.35
C ALA A 63 24.95 15.76 -9.71
N LEU A 64 25.16 15.01 -10.78
CA LEU A 64 24.57 15.22 -12.09
C LEU A 64 23.21 14.54 -12.22
N ALA A 65 22.40 14.59 -11.17
CA ALA A 65 21.13 13.88 -11.02
C ALA A 65 20.19 14.15 -12.20
N TRP A 66 20.18 13.25 -13.14
CA TRP A 66 19.10 13.03 -14.07
C TRP A 66 17.85 12.71 -13.23
N GLY A 67 16.75 13.38 -13.49
CA GLY A 67 15.54 13.38 -12.64
C GLY A 67 15.22 12.01 -12.04
N LYS A 68 14.94 11.99 -10.75
CA LYS A 68 14.65 10.74 -10.00
C LYS A 68 13.46 10.04 -10.62
N THR A 69 13.70 8.85 -11.19
CA THR A 69 12.63 8.03 -11.76
C THR A 69 11.76 7.44 -10.66
N PHE A 70 12.34 7.12 -9.50
CA PHE A 70 11.65 6.61 -8.31
C PHE A 70 12.49 6.81 -7.06
N THR A 71 11.87 6.65 -5.89
CA THR A 71 12.56 6.59 -4.60
C THR A 71 12.21 5.29 -3.89
N ILE A 72 13.10 4.84 -2.99
CA ILE A 72 12.85 3.71 -2.11
C ILE A 72 12.62 4.28 -0.72
N PRO A 73 11.48 3.99 -0.06
CA PRO A 73 11.23 4.43 1.31
C PRO A 73 12.31 3.90 2.25
N VAL A 74 12.87 4.75 3.09
CA VAL A 74 13.88 4.39 4.10
C VAL A 74 13.45 4.86 5.49
N PRO A 75 13.97 4.26 6.58
CA PRO A 75 13.57 4.60 7.95
C PRO A 75 13.71 6.08 8.32
N SER A 76 14.73 6.76 7.81
CA SER A 76 14.91 8.20 8.01
C SER A 76 13.75 9.08 7.51
N ASP A 77 12.91 8.53 6.61
CA ASP A 77 11.71 9.22 6.14
C ASP A 77 10.55 9.16 7.17
N PHE A 78 10.72 8.39 8.26
CA PHE A 78 9.64 8.08 9.21
C PHE A 78 9.60 8.98 10.44
N ASP A 79 10.70 9.65 10.75
CA ASP A 79 10.72 10.71 11.74
C ASP A 79 9.91 11.89 11.19
N PRO A 80 9.12 12.53 11.81
CA PRO A 80 8.41 12.82 13.00
C PRO A 80 7.00 12.15 13.13
N VAL A 81 6.56 11.36 12.14
CA VAL A 81 5.19 10.78 12.17
C VAL A 81 5.07 9.66 13.20
N LEU A 82 6.17 8.98 13.52
CA LEU A 82 6.21 7.86 14.48
C LEU A 82 6.71 8.28 15.86
N GLY A 83 7.31 9.46 15.99
CA GLY A 83 7.78 9.99 17.27
C GLY A 83 6.65 10.18 18.29
N PRO A 84 6.96 10.20 19.60
CA PRO A 84 6.01 10.61 20.62
C PRO A 84 5.72 12.10 20.40
N GLY A 85 4.70 12.43 19.64
CA GLY A 85 4.29 13.82 19.47
C GLY A 85 3.94 14.43 20.84
N GLU A 86 4.07 15.73 20.98
CA GLU A 86 3.62 16.50 22.15
C GLU A 86 2.08 16.53 22.28
N ALA A 87 1.38 15.60 21.63
CA ALA A 87 -0.07 15.54 21.57
C ALA A 87 -0.64 15.11 22.94
N PRO A 88 -1.36 15.99 23.64
CA PRO A 88 -1.80 15.75 25.02
C PRO A 88 -2.96 14.74 25.12
N ASN A 89 -3.63 14.42 24.03
CA ASN A 89 -4.78 13.52 24.05
C ASN A 89 -4.89 12.63 22.80
N LYS A 90 -5.69 11.57 22.90
CA LYS A 90 -5.86 10.57 21.83
C LYS A 90 -6.42 11.14 20.53
N TYR A 91 -7.19 12.21 20.57
CA TYR A 91 -7.77 12.81 19.36
C TYR A 91 -6.74 13.56 18.52
N ASP A 92 -5.64 14.00 19.11
CA ASP A 92 -4.55 14.67 18.40
C ASP A 92 -3.79 13.70 17.49
N HIS A 93 -3.91 12.39 17.76
CA HIS A 93 -3.37 11.33 16.90
C HIS A 93 -4.39 10.83 15.85
N GLY A 94 -5.51 11.53 15.67
CA GLY A 94 -6.54 11.27 14.67
C GLY A 94 -7.46 10.08 14.98
N HIS A 95 -8.52 9.98 14.17
CA HIS A 95 -9.56 8.98 14.32
C HIS A 95 -9.87 8.31 12.97
N VAL A 96 -9.58 7.03 12.86
CA VAL A 96 -9.88 6.23 11.67
C VAL A 96 -11.25 5.55 11.80
N LEU A 97 -12.09 5.71 10.79
CA LEU A 97 -13.35 4.97 10.63
C LEU A 97 -13.17 3.87 9.58
N VAL A 98 -13.36 2.63 9.96
CA VAL A 98 -13.29 1.47 9.05
C VAL A 98 -14.68 0.94 8.80
N LEU A 99 -15.15 0.96 7.54
CA LEU A 99 -16.46 0.45 7.13
C LEU A 99 -16.38 -1.07 6.94
N ALA A 100 -17.19 -1.82 7.67
CA ALA A 100 -17.23 -3.27 7.62
C ALA A 100 -18.44 -3.79 6.82
N GLY A 101 -18.34 -5.01 6.34
CA GLY A 101 -19.43 -5.73 5.70
C GLY A 101 -20.39 -6.38 6.70
N GLY A 102 -21.36 -7.12 6.14
CA GLY A 102 -22.38 -7.85 6.88
C GLY A 102 -21.85 -9.04 7.68
N PRO A 103 -22.73 -9.84 8.30
CA PRO A 103 -22.35 -11.00 9.08
C PRO A 103 -21.41 -11.96 8.33
N GLY A 104 -20.39 -12.46 9.03
CA GLY A 104 -19.35 -13.33 8.46
C GLY A 104 -18.29 -12.62 7.62
N ARG A 105 -18.41 -11.30 7.38
CA ARG A 105 -17.48 -10.50 6.58
C ARG A 105 -16.69 -9.46 7.38
N GLY A 106 -16.75 -9.48 8.70
CA GLY A 106 -16.07 -8.50 9.57
C GLY A 106 -14.57 -8.70 9.70
N GLY A 107 -13.98 -9.83 9.28
CA GLY A 107 -12.57 -10.17 9.47
C GLY A 107 -11.61 -9.14 8.88
N ALA A 108 -11.79 -8.82 7.60
CA ALA A 108 -10.96 -7.87 6.86
C ALA A 108 -10.97 -6.46 7.49
N ALA A 109 -12.15 -5.96 7.86
CA ALA A 109 -12.28 -4.67 8.53
C ALA A 109 -11.61 -4.66 9.92
N ARG A 110 -11.66 -5.76 10.67
CA ARG A 110 -10.96 -5.90 11.95
C ARG A 110 -9.45 -5.90 11.77
N LEU A 111 -8.93 -6.57 10.75
CA LEU A 111 -7.50 -6.54 10.40
C LEU A 111 -7.04 -5.11 10.05
N ALA A 112 -7.78 -4.41 9.19
CA ALA A 112 -7.50 -3.02 8.87
C ALA A 112 -7.53 -2.12 10.12
N ALA A 113 -8.52 -2.29 10.99
CA ALA A 113 -8.64 -1.52 12.22
C ALA A 113 -7.46 -1.76 13.19
N ARG A 114 -7.01 -3.01 13.34
CA ARG A 114 -5.81 -3.34 14.12
C ARG A 114 -4.55 -2.73 13.51
N GLY A 115 -4.39 -2.80 12.19
CA GLY A 115 -3.29 -2.17 11.47
C GLY A 115 -3.23 -0.65 11.73
N ALA A 116 -4.38 0.03 11.61
CA ALA A 116 -4.49 1.47 11.87
C ALA A 116 -4.14 1.85 13.32
N LEU A 117 -4.62 1.07 14.30
CA LEU A 117 -4.35 1.33 15.71
C LEU A 117 -2.86 1.12 16.04
N ARG A 118 -2.25 0.06 15.48
CA ARG A 118 -0.84 -0.30 15.76
C ARG A 118 0.17 0.69 15.19
N VAL A 119 -0.13 1.36 14.07
CA VAL A 119 0.73 2.44 13.56
C VAL A 119 0.48 3.77 14.27
N GLY A 120 -0.43 3.77 15.25
CA GLY A 120 -0.59 4.86 16.20
C GLY A 120 -1.73 5.83 15.92
N ALA A 121 -2.77 5.45 15.17
CA ALA A 121 -4.03 6.20 15.21
C ALA A 121 -4.52 6.27 16.66
N GLY A 122 -4.90 7.48 17.11
CA GLY A 122 -5.34 7.68 18.50
C GLY A 122 -6.68 7.02 18.81
N LEU A 123 -7.53 6.88 17.79
CA LEU A 123 -8.82 6.23 17.83
C LEU A 123 -9.08 5.47 16.54
N VAL A 124 -9.69 4.30 16.68
CA VAL A 124 -10.21 3.54 15.56
C VAL A 124 -11.62 3.08 15.87
N THR A 125 -12.53 3.26 14.93
CA THR A 125 -13.90 2.76 15.01
C THR A 125 -14.17 1.85 13.82
N VAL A 126 -14.69 0.67 14.07
CA VAL A 126 -15.33 -0.18 13.05
C VAL A 126 -16.81 0.18 12.98
N ALA A 127 -17.28 0.50 11.78
CA ALA A 127 -18.69 0.75 11.51
C ALA A 127 -19.26 -0.39 10.65
N CYS A 128 -20.16 -1.18 11.23
CA CYS A 128 -20.76 -2.36 10.60
C CYS A 128 -22.28 -2.23 10.51
N PRO A 129 -22.95 -3.02 9.65
CA PRO A 129 -24.39 -3.16 9.71
C PRO A 129 -24.85 -3.66 11.09
N SER A 130 -26.03 -3.26 11.50
CA SER A 130 -26.63 -3.66 12.80
C SER A 130 -26.63 -5.18 13.00
N GLN A 131 -26.85 -5.94 11.93
CA GLN A 131 -26.84 -7.40 11.93
C GLN A 131 -25.45 -8.01 12.25
N ALA A 132 -24.35 -7.28 11.99
CA ALA A 132 -22.99 -7.73 12.26
C ALA A 132 -22.43 -7.18 13.60
N LEU A 133 -23.23 -6.43 14.36
CA LEU A 133 -22.78 -5.76 15.58
C LEU A 133 -22.26 -6.76 16.63
N THR A 134 -23.03 -7.78 16.93
CA THR A 134 -22.68 -8.79 17.95
C THR A 134 -21.41 -9.56 17.59
N GLU A 135 -21.26 -9.93 16.31
CA GLU A 135 -20.06 -10.61 15.82
C GLU A 135 -18.81 -9.75 16.02
N ASN A 136 -18.88 -8.46 15.67
CA ASN A 136 -17.76 -7.55 15.83
C ASN A 136 -17.49 -7.21 17.31
N ALA A 137 -18.54 -7.02 18.13
CA ALA A 137 -18.40 -6.76 19.54
C ALA A 137 -17.68 -7.89 20.29
N ALA A 138 -17.89 -9.15 19.89
CA ALA A 138 -17.20 -10.30 20.47
C ALA A 138 -15.69 -10.37 20.15
N ARG A 139 -15.18 -9.51 19.27
CA ARG A 139 -13.79 -9.57 18.77
C ARG A 139 -13.02 -8.27 18.94
N LEU A 140 -13.64 -7.22 19.44
CA LEU A 140 -13.06 -5.88 19.53
C LEU A 140 -13.09 -5.38 20.99
N ASP A 141 -11.92 -5.01 21.52
CA ASP A 141 -11.77 -4.42 22.85
C ASP A 141 -11.38 -2.92 22.73
N ALA A 142 -10.17 -2.62 22.28
CA ALA A 142 -9.66 -1.25 22.18
C ALA A 142 -10.20 -0.48 20.95
N ILE A 143 -10.80 -1.17 19.98
CA ILE A 143 -11.39 -0.59 18.78
C ILE A 143 -12.87 -0.36 19.02
N MET A 144 -13.32 0.88 18.83
CA MET A 144 -14.72 1.24 19.03
C MET A 144 -15.62 0.65 17.94
N LEU A 145 -16.90 0.47 18.27
CA LEU A 145 -17.88 -0.11 17.35
C LEU A 145 -19.08 0.84 17.22
N ARG A 146 -19.58 1.00 15.99
CA ARG A 146 -20.78 1.76 15.63
C ARG A 146 -21.58 0.99 14.58
N THR A 147 -22.87 1.27 14.53
CA THR A 147 -23.73 0.77 13.46
C THR A 147 -23.82 1.80 12.34
N VAL A 148 -23.74 1.30 11.10
CA VAL A 148 -23.98 2.05 9.85
C VAL A 148 -24.67 1.07 8.92
N ASP A 149 -25.99 1.19 8.80
CA ASP A 149 -26.79 0.33 7.92
C ASP A 149 -26.81 0.85 6.47
N GLY A 150 -26.74 2.17 6.27
CA GLY A 150 -26.76 2.79 4.96
C GLY A 150 -26.09 4.17 4.90
N ALA A 151 -26.32 4.85 3.77
CA ALA A 151 -25.73 6.15 3.46
C ALA A 151 -26.07 7.24 4.50
N ASP A 152 -27.32 7.27 5.00
CA ASP A 152 -27.74 8.30 5.94
C ASP A 152 -27.08 8.14 7.30
N ASP A 153 -26.92 6.90 7.77
CA ASP A 153 -26.18 6.64 9.01
C ASP A 153 -24.73 7.07 8.89
N LEU A 154 -24.11 6.82 7.72
CA LEU A 154 -22.74 7.28 7.48
C LEU A 154 -22.65 8.81 7.48
N ARG A 155 -23.61 9.50 6.82
CA ARG A 155 -23.66 10.97 6.86
C ARG A 155 -23.81 11.50 8.29
N ALA A 156 -24.70 10.88 9.07
CA ALA A 156 -24.88 11.25 10.47
C ALA A 156 -23.62 11.04 11.30
N LEU A 157 -22.94 9.89 11.13
CA LEU A 157 -21.68 9.60 11.83
C LEU A 157 -20.56 10.59 11.44
N LEU A 158 -20.51 11.00 10.17
CA LEU A 158 -19.53 11.95 9.66
C LEU A 158 -19.79 13.40 10.07
N THR A 159 -20.84 13.71 10.84
CA THR A 159 -20.96 15.01 11.53
C THR A 159 -19.91 15.18 12.62
N ASP A 160 -19.35 14.07 13.13
CA ASP A 160 -18.21 14.13 14.05
C ASP A 160 -16.92 14.50 13.28
N ALA A 161 -16.51 15.75 13.44
CA ALA A 161 -15.32 16.29 12.78
C ALA A 161 -14.01 15.63 13.22
N ARG A 162 -13.99 14.88 14.32
CA ARG A 162 -12.80 14.17 14.82
C ARG A 162 -12.43 12.96 13.96
N ILE A 163 -13.40 12.39 13.24
CA ILE A 163 -13.14 11.34 12.24
C ILE A 163 -12.44 12.01 11.06
N ASN A 164 -11.18 11.74 10.85
CA ASN A 164 -10.39 12.40 9.81
C ASN A 164 -9.96 11.50 8.65
N VAL A 165 -10.04 10.17 8.82
CA VAL A 165 -9.73 9.19 7.77
C VAL A 165 -10.76 8.07 7.74
N LEU A 166 -11.12 7.63 6.53
CA LEU A 166 -12.00 6.49 6.31
C LEU A 166 -11.26 5.36 5.56
N VAL A 167 -11.59 4.12 5.91
CA VAL A 167 -11.18 2.91 5.17
C VAL A 167 -12.44 2.23 4.67
N LEU A 168 -12.52 2.01 3.35
CA LEU A 168 -13.64 1.34 2.70
C LEU A 168 -13.12 0.24 1.78
N GLY A 169 -13.83 -0.87 1.76
CA GLY A 169 -13.56 -1.97 0.84
C GLY A 169 -13.27 -3.30 1.48
N PRO A 170 -12.35 -3.41 2.47
CA PRO A 170 -12.05 -4.68 3.10
C PRO A 170 -13.30 -5.41 3.60
N GLY A 171 -13.74 -6.45 2.86
CA GLY A 171 -14.92 -7.25 3.18
C GLY A 171 -16.26 -6.50 3.17
N LEU A 172 -16.34 -5.32 2.56
CA LEU A 172 -17.49 -4.41 2.62
C LEU A 172 -18.71 -4.96 1.88
N GLY A 173 -18.49 -5.64 0.75
CA GLY A 173 -19.53 -6.06 -0.20
C GLY A 173 -19.78 -4.97 -1.26
N LEU A 174 -20.06 -5.41 -2.50
CA LEU A 174 -20.14 -4.51 -3.66
C LEU A 174 -21.28 -3.49 -3.55
N ASP A 175 -22.45 -3.91 -3.08
CA ASP A 175 -23.62 -3.02 -2.99
C ASP A 175 -23.40 -1.94 -1.93
N ARG A 176 -22.88 -2.32 -0.76
CA ARG A 176 -22.52 -1.34 0.26
C ARG A 176 -21.38 -0.42 -0.20
N ALA A 177 -20.45 -0.94 -0.98
CA ALA A 177 -19.37 -0.10 -1.54
C ALA A 177 -19.95 0.94 -2.50
N ARG A 178 -20.85 0.56 -3.42
CA ARG A 178 -21.52 1.51 -4.32
C ARG A 178 -22.31 2.59 -3.58
N GLU A 179 -22.91 2.25 -2.45
CA GLU A 179 -23.68 3.19 -1.64
C GLU A 179 -22.79 4.11 -0.79
N LEU A 180 -21.79 3.56 -0.09
CA LEU A 180 -21.07 4.29 0.96
C LEU A 180 -19.82 5.03 0.44
N VAL A 181 -19.17 4.56 -0.64
CA VAL A 181 -17.98 5.21 -1.21
C VAL A 181 -18.28 6.65 -1.66
N PRO A 182 -19.37 6.95 -2.39
CA PRO A 182 -19.72 8.31 -2.75
C PRO A 182 -19.92 9.24 -1.54
N VAL A 183 -20.55 8.72 -0.48
CA VAL A 183 -20.76 9.50 0.77
C VAL A 183 -19.45 9.80 1.46
N ALA A 184 -18.54 8.81 1.52
CA ALA A 184 -17.22 8.98 2.12
C ALA A 184 -16.41 10.03 1.36
N LEU A 185 -16.35 9.93 0.02
CA LEU A 185 -15.62 10.86 -0.85
C LEU A 185 -16.19 12.28 -0.78
N ALA A 186 -17.51 12.42 -0.80
CA ALA A 186 -18.19 13.73 -0.67
C ALA A 186 -17.91 14.43 0.66
N SER A 187 -17.47 13.70 1.69
CA SER A 187 -17.09 14.30 2.98
C SER A 187 -15.77 15.11 2.93
N GLY A 188 -14.99 14.98 1.85
CA GLY A 188 -13.69 15.64 1.67
C GLY A 188 -12.57 15.12 2.58
N ARG A 189 -12.87 14.14 3.44
CA ARG A 189 -11.89 13.50 4.34
C ARG A 189 -10.94 12.60 3.56
N ALA A 190 -9.80 12.28 4.17
CA ALA A 190 -8.92 11.28 3.59
C ALA A 190 -9.61 9.92 3.55
N CYS A 191 -9.47 9.20 2.42
CA CYS A 191 -10.05 7.88 2.22
C CYS A 191 -9.01 6.91 1.70
N VAL A 192 -9.01 5.69 2.25
CA VAL A 192 -8.29 4.54 1.69
C VAL A 192 -9.33 3.60 1.11
N LEU A 193 -9.26 3.37 -0.20
CA LEU A 193 -10.16 2.51 -0.95
C LEU A 193 -9.43 1.25 -1.40
N ASP A 194 -9.90 0.09 -0.97
CA ASP A 194 -9.30 -1.22 -1.27
C ASP A 194 -10.39 -2.23 -1.68
N ALA A 195 -10.01 -3.33 -2.26
CA ALA A 195 -10.86 -4.51 -2.48
C ALA A 195 -12.25 -4.17 -3.08
N ASP A 196 -13.34 -4.44 -2.32
CA ASP A 196 -14.71 -4.24 -2.79
C ASP A 196 -15.00 -2.78 -3.15
N ALA A 197 -14.34 -1.78 -2.53
CA ALA A 197 -14.52 -0.37 -2.88
C ALA A 197 -13.95 -0.03 -4.27
N LEU A 198 -12.99 -0.78 -4.76
CA LEU A 198 -12.45 -0.66 -6.11
C LEU A 198 -13.25 -1.51 -7.10
N THR A 199 -13.55 -2.74 -6.73
CA THR A 199 -14.25 -3.71 -7.56
C THR A 199 -15.68 -3.27 -7.86
N ALA A 200 -16.34 -2.56 -6.95
CA ALA A 200 -17.71 -2.06 -7.12
C ALA A 200 -17.87 -1.08 -8.29
N PHE A 201 -16.77 -0.46 -8.72
CA PHE A 201 -16.75 0.50 -9.83
C PHE A 201 -15.98 -0.02 -11.07
N ALA A 202 -15.72 -1.34 -11.13
CA ALA A 202 -14.97 -1.94 -12.24
C ALA A 202 -15.68 -1.78 -13.60
N ASP A 203 -17.01 -1.75 -13.60
CA ASP A 203 -17.84 -1.59 -14.80
C ASP A 203 -17.90 -0.12 -15.28
N ASP A 204 -17.69 0.83 -14.40
CA ASP A 204 -17.63 2.27 -14.70
C ASP A 204 -16.59 2.98 -13.81
N PRO A 205 -15.29 2.80 -14.12
CA PRO A 205 -14.22 3.48 -13.37
C PRO A 205 -14.31 5.00 -13.42
N ALA A 206 -14.88 5.57 -14.50
CA ALA A 206 -15.01 7.02 -14.66
C ALA A 206 -15.91 7.63 -13.59
N ALA A 207 -16.98 6.93 -13.20
CA ALA A 207 -17.87 7.36 -12.13
C ALA A 207 -17.13 7.43 -10.76
N LEU A 208 -16.18 6.54 -10.50
CA LEU A 208 -15.31 6.65 -9.31
C LEU A 208 -14.34 7.81 -9.46
N PHE A 209 -13.61 7.89 -10.58
CA PHE A 209 -12.54 8.89 -10.79
C PHE A 209 -13.05 10.33 -10.70
N ALA A 210 -14.28 10.59 -11.16
CA ALA A 210 -14.90 11.90 -11.06
C ALA A 210 -15.12 12.40 -9.61
N GLN A 211 -15.09 11.50 -8.62
CA GLN A 211 -15.32 11.81 -7.21
C GLN A 211 -14.02 11.84 -6.40
N LEU A 212 -12.91 11.36 -6.98
CA LEU A 212 -11.63 11.28 -6.28
C LEU A 212 -10.99 12.65 -6.08
N HIS A 213 -10.18 12.76 -5.05
CA HIS A 213 -9.44 13.96 -4.73
C HIS A 213 -8.06 13.62 -4.11
N LYS A 214 -7.17 14.59 -4.02
CA LYS A 214 -5.76 14.42 -3.59
C LYS A 214 -5.54 13.73 -2.23
N ASN A 215 -6.56 13.66 -1.39
CA ASN A 215 -6.48 12.99 -0.09
C ASN A 215 -6.95 11.51 -0.15
N VAL A 216 -7.20 10.97 -1.34
CA VAL A 216 -7.61 9.57 -1.52
C VAL A 216 -6.42 8.72 -1.88
N VAL A 217 -6.40 7.50 -1.32
CA VAL A 217 -5.44 6.45 -1.64
C VAL A 217 -6.22 5.25 -2.16
N LEU A 218 -5.89 4.81 -3.36
CA LEU A 218 -6.37 3.55 -3.94
C LEU A 218 -5.29 2.48 -3.74
N THR A 219 -5.65 1.28 -3.31
CA THR A 219 -4.70 0.21 -3.05
C THR A 219 -4.96 -1.04 -3.91
N PRO A 220 -5.03 -0.93 -5.25
CA PRO A 220 -5.35 -2.06 -6.11
C PRO A 220 -4.22 -3.09 -6.12
N HIS A 221 -4.57 -4.39 -6.14
CA HIS A 221 -3.69 -5.42 -6.67
C HIS A 221 -3.77 -5.44 -8.21
N GLY A 222 -2.88 -6.21 -8.89
CA GLY A 222 -2.82 -6.22 -10.35
C GLY A 222 -4.15 -6.47 -11.06
N GLY A 223 -4.98 -7.37 -10.52
CA GLY A 223 -6.30 -7.68 -11.11
C GLY A 223 -7.33 -6.55 -10.95
N GLU A 224 -7.32 -5.83 -9.81
CA GLU A 224 -8.14 -4.64 -9.58
C GLU A 224 -7.66 -3.48 -10.45
N PHE A 225 -6.34 -3.31 -10.54
CA PHE A 225 -5.72 -2.30 -11.40
C PHE A 225 -6.12 -2.48 -12.85
N ALA A 226 -6.05 -3.71 -13.37
CA ALA A 226 -6.42 -4.03 -14.76
C ALA A 226 -7.90 -3.73 -15.06
N ARG A 227 -8.79 -3.87 -14.08
CA ARG A 227 -10.21 -3.53 -14.24
C ARG A 227 -10.46 -2.02 -14.23
N LEU A 228 -9.72 -1.27 -13.39
CA LEU A 228 -9.87 0.18 -13.30
C LEU A 228 -9.12 0.92 -14.43
N PHE A 229 -8.01 0.36 -14.90
CA PHE A 229 -7.13 0.96 -15.90
C PHE A 229 -6.75 -0.08 -16.97
N PRO A 230 -7.73 -0.56 -17.77
CA PRO A 230 -7.51 -1.66 -18.72
C PRO A 230 -6.44 -1.35 -19.77
N ASP A 231 -6.30 -0.10 -20.18
CA ASP A 231 -5.29 0.36 -21.11
C ASP A 231 -3.87 0.43 -20.52
N LEU A 232 -3.74 0.40 -19.20
CA LEU A 232 -2.45 0.40 -18.50
C LEU A 232 -2.04 -0.98 -17.98
N ALA A 233 -2.92 -1.98 -18.06
CA ALA A 233 -2.71 -3.31 -17.48
C ALA A 233 -1.45 -4.02 -18.03
N ASP A 234 -1.22 -3.88 -19.33
CA ASP A 234 -0.09 -4.50 -20.05
C ASP A 234 1.06 -3.51 -20.32
N HIS A 235 1.04 -2.34 -19.67
CA HIS A 235 2.09 -1.34 -19.86
C HIS A 235 3.47 -1.94 -19.54
N PRO A 236 4.50 -1.74 -20.38
CA PRO A 236 5.82 -2.35 -20.17
C PRO A 236 6.49 -1.93 -18.85
N SER A 237 6.28 -0.69 -18.41
CA SER A 237 6.77 -0.17 -17.12
C SER A 237 5.64 -0.05 -16.10
N VAL A 238 5.68 -0.85 -15.04
CA VAL A 238 4.72 -0.77 -13.93
C VAL A 238 4.79 0.59 -13.19
N ILE A 239 5.95 1.23 -13.19
CA ILE A 239 6.15 2.56 -12.59
C ILE A 239 5.36 3.60 -13.38
N GLU A 240 5.51 3.61 -14.70
CA GLU A 240 4.81 4.59 -15.56
C GLU A 240 3.31 4.31 -15.59
N ALA A 241 2.90 3.03 -15.58
CA ALA A 241 1.49 2.66 -15.43
C ALA A 241 0.88 3.23 -14.12
N ALA A 242 1.56 3.06 -13.00
CA ALA A 242 1.09 3.60 -11.72
C ALA A 242 1.08 5.14 -11.71
N ARG A 243 2.06 5.80 -12.33
CA ARG A 243 2.10 7.27 -12.48
C ARG A 243 0.93 7.79 -13.26
N GLU A 244 0.69 7.21 -14.43
CA GLU A 244 -0.43 7.62 -15.28
C GLU A 244 -1.77 7.38 -14.59
N ALA A 245 -1.93 6.25 -13.89
CA ALA A 245 -3.13 5.97 -13.10
C ALA A 245 -3.35 7.04 -12.02
N GLY A 246 -2.31 7.37 -11.23
CA GLY A 246 -2.38 8.40 -10.19
C GLY A 246 -2.71 9.79 -10.73
N ARG A 247 -2.12 10.16 -11.88
CA ARG A 247 -2.41 11.41 -12.57
C ARG A 247 -3.87 11.46 -13.07
N ARG A 248 -4.35 10.38 -13.67
CA ARG A 248 -5.68 10.26 -14.25
C ARG A 248 -6.79 10.36 -13.21
N CYS A 249 -6.59 9.72 -12.06
CA CYS A 249 -7.60 9.72 -10.99
C CYS A 249 -7.39 10.81 -9.92
N ASN A 250 -6.37 11.68 -10.04
CA ASN A 250 -6.05 12.72 -9.06
C ASN A 250 -5.97 12.21 -7.61
N ALA A 251 -5.44 11.00 -7.43
CA ALA A 251 -5.32 10.30 -6.16
C ALA A 251 -3.97 9.59 -6.05
N THR A 252 -3.63 9.11 -4.88
CA THR A 252 -2.47 8.22 -4.72
C THR A 252 -2.87 6.80 -5.07
N VAL A 253 -2.07 6.15 -5.91
CA VAL A 253 -2.25 4.74 -6.28
C VAL A 253 -1.12 3.91 -5.67
N VAL A 254 -1.48 2.90 -4.90
CA VAL A 254 -0.59 1.87 -4.35
C VAL A 254 -0.85 0.58 -5.14
N LEU A 255 -0.12 0.37 -6.21
CA LEU A 255 -0.21 -0.84 -7.01
C LEU A 255 0.53 -1.98 -6.30
N LYS A 256 -0.24 -2.88 -5.68
CA LYS A 256 0.27 -4.03 -4.91
C LYS A 256 0.76 -5.14 -5.83
N GLY A 257 1.90 -5.74 -5.47
CA GLY A 257 2.48 -6.87 -6.18
C GLY A 257 3.79 -7.34 -5.53
N PRO A 258 4.53 -8.23 -6.19
CA PRO A 258 5.89 -8.60 -5.76
C PRO A 258 6.81 -7.38 -5.62
N VAL A 259 6.54 -6.38 -6.42
CA VAL A 259 7.04 -5.02 -6.27
C VAL A 259 5.84 -4.11 -6.10
N THR A 260 5.77 -3.40 -4.99
CA THR A 260 4.71 -2.40 -4.77
C THR A 260 5.18 -1.04 -5.28
N VAL A 261 4.38 -0.44 -6.15
CA VAL A 261 4.63 0.89 -6.71
C VAL A 261 3.60 1.86 -6.16
N ILE A 262 4.07 2.96 -5.57
CA ILE A 262 3.21 4.01 -5.03
C ILE A 262 3.41 5.25 -5.88
N SER A 263 2.36 5.76 -6.47
CA SER A 263 2.39 6.98 -7.28
C SER A 263 1.41 8.01 -6.72
N GLY A 264 1.92 9.20 -6.43
CA GLY A 264 1.12 10.34 -5.96
C GLY A 264 1.97 11.60 -5.88
N GLY A 265 1.35 12.77 -6.00
CA GLY A 265 2.06 14.05 -5.90
C GLY A 265 3.17 14.27 -6.95
N GLY A 266 3.11 13.56 -8.09
CA GLY A 266 4.11 13.66 -9.16
C GLY A 266 5.37 12.80 -8.95
N THR A 267 5.45 12.06 -7.84
CA THR A 267 6.57 11.16 -7.53
C THR A 267 6.14 9.69 -7.62
N ALA A 268 7.11 8.78 -7.70
CA ALA A 268 6.87 7.35 -7.50
C ALA A 268 7.83 6.82 -6.44
N HIS A 269 7.27 6.02 -5.53
CA HIS A 269 8.03 5.22 -4.60
C HIS A 269 7.93 3.75 -5.02
N VAL A 270 9.04 3.04 -4.96
CA VAL A 270 9.10 1.62 -5.30
C VAL A 270 9.61 0.86 -4.09
N LEU A 271 8.85 -0.13 -3.64
CA LEU A 271 9.32 -1.09 -2.66
C LEU A 271 9.23 -2.49 -3.26
N ALA A 272 10.38 -3.06 -3.58
CA ALA A 272 10.49 -4.48 -3.87
C ALA A 272 10.44 -5.23 -2.54
N THR A 273 9.39 -6.00 -2.30
CA THR A 273 9.31 -6.85 -1.10
C THR A 273 10.36 -7.95 -1.09
N GLY A 274 11.07 -8.10 -2.20
CA GLY A 274 12.15 -9.05 -2.42
C GLY A 274 13.56 -8.58 -2.06
N THR A 275 13.77 -7.26 -1.96
CA THR A 275 15.13 -6.74 -1.73
C THR A 275 15.11 -5.60 -0.73
N ASP A 276 15.85 -5.73 0.36
CA ASP A 276 16.25 -4.56 1.14
C ASP A 276 17.42 -3.89 0.39
N PRO A 277 17.31 -2.60 0.00
CA PRO A 277 18.41 -1.92 -0.67
C PRO A 277 19.69 -1.85 0.18
N ARG A 278 19.54 -1.98 1.52
CA ARG A 278 20.68 -2.06 2.45
C ARG A 278 21.28 -3.46 2.55
N THR A 279 20.50 -4.49 2.21
CA THR A 279 20.89 -5.90 2.25
C THR A 279 20.29 -6.65 1.05
N PRO A 280 20.83 -6.42 -0.15
CA PRO A 280 20.25 -6.92 -1.41
C PRO A 280 20.09 -8.44 -1.51
N ALA A 281 20.66 -9.20 -0.57
CA ALA A 281 20.65 -10.66 -0.57
C ALA A 281 19.46 -11.28 0.21
N ILE A 282 18.51 -10.48 0.73
CA ILE A 282 17.37 -11.05 1.43
C ILE A 282 16.33 -11.46 0.39
N PRO A 283 16.00 -12.77 0.29
CA PRO A 283 14.92 -13.25 -0.59
C PRO A 283 13.61 -12.53 -0.30
N GLY A 284 12.79 -12.38 -1.32
CA GLY A 284 11.46 -11.79 -1.20
C GLY A 284 10.67 -12.36 -0.04
N ILE A 285 9.68 -11.60 0.42
CA ILE A 285 8.80 -12.02 1.51
C ILE A 285 7.55 -12.64 0.88
N PRO A 286 7.63 -13.86 0.30
CA PRO A 286 6.50 -14.48 -0.39
C PRO A 286 5.31 -14.71 0.55
N TRP A 287 5.55 -14.73 1.86
CA TRP A 287 4.54 -14.91 2.89
C TRP A 287 3.61 -13.72 3.07
N LEU A 288 3.90 -12.55 2.49
CA LEU A 288 2.93 -11.45 2.35
C LEU A 288 1.82 -11.75 1.34
N ALA A 289 1.97 -12.74 0.48
CA ALA A 289 0.93 -13.23 -0.41
C ALA A 289 -0.09 -14.12 0.34
N THR A 290 -0.57 -13.65 1.49
CA THR A 290 -1.59 -14.29 2.32
C THR A 290 -2.86 -13.44 2.38
N ALA A 291 -4.02 -14.09 2.53
CA ALA A 291 -5.29 -13.39 2.65
C ALA A 291 -5.29 -12.45 3.86
N GLY A 292 -5.80 -11.22 3.69
CA GLY A 292 -5.89 -10.24 4.76
C GLY A 292 -4.67 -9.33 4.91
N SER A 293 -3.51 -9.65 4.31
CA SER A 293 -2.31 -8.80 4.41
C SER A 293 -2.54 -7.41 3.79
N GLY A 294 -3.28 -7.34 2.68
CA GLY A 294 -3.70 -6.08 2.06
C GLY A 294 -4.63 -5.26 2.95
N ASP A 295 -5.54 -5.92 3.67
CA ASP A 295 -6.45 -5.26 4.61
C ASP A 295 -5.67 -4.58 5.75
N VAL A 296 -4.67 -5.27 6.31
CA VAL A 296 -3.76 -4.70 7.31
C VAL A 296 -3.04 -3.48 6.75
N LEU A 297 -2.51 -3.59 5.52
CA LEU A 297 -1.81 -2.47 4.85
C LEU A 297 -2.73 -1.26 4.66
N ALA A 298 -3.97 -1.47 4.20
CA ALA A 298 -4.95 -0.39 4.04
C ALA A 298 -5.20 0.33 5.38
N GLY A 299 -5.33 -0.43 6.46
CA GLY A 299 -5.43 0.12 7.81
C GLY A 299 -4.19 0.91 8.25
N MET A 300 -2.99 0.38 8.01
CA MET A 300 -1.73 1.06 8.33
C MET A 300 -1.60 2.39 7.57
N ILE A 301 -1.93 2.42 6.30
CA ILE A 301 -1.96 3.66 5.50
C ILE A 301 -2.90 4.69 6.16
N ALA A 302 -4.12 4.27 6.49
CA ALA A 302 -5.10 5.14 7.12
C ALA A 302 -4.65 5.66 8.50
N GLY A 303 -4.05 4.80 9.32
CA GLY A 303 -3.53 5.18 10.64
C GLY A 303 -2.41 6.21 10.56
N LEU A 304 -1.48 6.07 9.61
CA LEU A 304 -0.42 7.05 9.38
C LEU A 304 -0.96 8.39 8.86
N ILE A 305 -1.99 8.37 8.00
CA ILE A 305 -2.66 9.59 7.54
C ILE A 305 -3.38 10.27 8.71
N ALA A 306 -4.08 9.49 9.54
CA ALA A 306 -4.82 10.02 10.69
C ALA A 306 -3.94 10.82 11.65
N ARG A 307 -2.70 10.40 11.86
CA ARG A 307 -1.68 11.07 12.67
C ARG A 307 -1.06 12.32 12.02
N GLY A 308 -1.60 12.84 10.94
CA GLY A 308 -1.10 14.02 10.25
C GLY A 308 -0.20 13.72 9.05
N GLY A 309 -0.04 12.45 8.69
CA GLY A 309 0.62 12.06 7.44
C GLY A 309 -0.18 12.48 6.21
N ARG A 310 0.49 12.62 5.08
CA ARG A 310 -0.16 12.96 3.80
C ARG A 310 -0.52 11.71 3.01
N ALA A 311 -1.61 11.75 2.27
CA ALA A 311 -2.06 10.63 1.43
C ALA A 311 -1.01 10.16 0.41
N TRP A 312 -0.09 11.02 -0.03
CA TRP A 312 0.94 10.68 -1.01
C TRP A 312 2.29 10.22 -0.39
N THR A 313 2.55 10.45 0.91
CA THR A 313 3.77 9.99 1.60
C THR A 313 3.54 8.81 2.54
N SER A 314 2.38 8.79 3.22
CA SER A 314 2.06 7.74 4.21
C SER A 314 2.08 6.32 3.63
N PRO A 315 1.63 6.07 2.38
CA PRO A 315 1.69 4.73 1.80
C PRO A 315 3.10 4.16 1.73
N GLY A 316 4.12 4.96 1.39
CA GLY A 316 5.51 4.48 1.35
C GLY A 316 5.98 3.96 2.70
N LYS A 317 5.68 4.70 3.78
CA LYS A 317 5.96 4.30 5.16
C LYS A 317 5.21 3.04 5.56
N ALA A 318 3.91 2.98 5.24
CA ALA A 318 3.08 1.81 5.55
C ALA A 318 3.59 0.54 4.86
N VAL A 319 3.92 0.63 3.56
CA VAL A 319 4.43 -0.52 2.78
C VAL A 319 5.77 -1.00 3.33
N TRP A 320 6.65 -0.08 3.73
CA TRP A 320 7.93 -0.44 4.34
C TRP A 320 7.73 -1.14 5.70
N LEU A 321 6.93 -0.57 6.60
CA LEU A 321 6.63 -1.16 7.91
C LEU A 321 5.97 -2.53 7.79
N HIS A 322 5.07 -2.69 6.84
CA HIS A 322 4.37 -3.93 6.54
C HIS A 322 5.35 -5.02 6.06
N ALA A 323 6.26 -4.67 5.16
CA ALA A 323 7.29 -5.57 4.68
C ALA A 323 8.28 -5.93 5.79
N GLU A 324 8.67 -4.98 6.64
CA GLU A 324 9.60 -5.22 7.74
C GLU A 324 8.99 -6.10 8.83
N ALA A 325 7.71 -5.91 9.16
CA ALA A 325 6.99 -6.82 10.07
C ALA A 325 7.00 -8.25 9.53
N ALA A 326 6.73 -8.44 8.23
CA ALA A 326 6.74 -9.76 7.61
C ALA A 326 8.14 -10.40 7.57
N ARG A 327 9.22 -9.61 7.35
CA ARG A 327 10.60 -10.12 7.43
C ARG A 327 10.92 -10.66 8.80
N ARG A 328 10.50 -9.96 9.85
CA ARG A 328 10.76 -10.38 11.24
C ARG A 328 10.07 -11.67 11.61
N PHE A 329 8.87 -11.91 11.12
CA PHE A 329 8.18 -13.17 11.34
C PHE A 329 8.80 -14.30 10.52
N GLY A 330 8.97 -14.08 9.23
CA GLY A 330 9.49 -15.07 8.31
C GLY A 330 8.43 -16.08 7.86
N ARG A 331 8.82 -17.36 7.79
CA ARG A 331 7.95 -18.44 7.28
C ARG A 331 6.78 -18.72 8.22
N GLY A 332 5.60 -18.91 7.64
CA GLY A 332 4.37 -19.22 8.39
C GLY A 332 3.54 -18.00 8.74
N LEU A 333 3.94 -16.80 8.28
CA LEU A 333 3.20 -15.56 8.50
C LEU A 333 1.76 -15.65 8.01
N ILE A 334 0.84 -15.19 8.84
CA ILE A 334 -0.55 -14.89 8.48
C ILE A 334 -0.85 -13.41 8.73
N ALA A 335 -1.96 -12.92 8.21
CA ALA A 335 -2.26 -11.49 8.28
C ALA A 335 -2.44 -10.97 9.71
N GLU A 336 -2.95 -11.81 10.62
CA GLU A 336 -3.14 -11.50 12.02
C GLU A 336 -1.85 -11.17 12.76
N ASP A 337 -0.71 -11.73 12.33
CA ASP A 337 0.60 -11.52 12.97
C ASP A 337 1.14 -10.11 12.71
N LEU A 338 0.86 -9.55 11.53
CA LEU A 338 1.44 -8.30 11.07
C LEU A 338 1.27 -7.13 12.04
N PRO A 339 0.06 -6.84 12.56
CA PRO A 339 -0.13 -5.75 13.52
C PRO A 339 0.67 -5.96 14.81
N ASP A 340 0.83 -7.19 15.28
CA ASP A 340 1.48 -7.50 16.56
C ASP A 340 3.01 -7.43 16.46
N LEU A 341 3.57 -7.47 15.27
CA LEU A 341 5.00 -7.31 15.03
C LEU A 341 5.45 -5.84 14.93
N LEU A 342 4.54 -4.91 14.63
CA LEU A 342 4.88 -3.49 14.47
C LEU A 342 5.58 -2.87 15.69
N PRO A 343 5.22 -3.17 16.94
CA PRO A 343 5.96 -2.64 18.11
C PRO A 343 7.43 -3.07 18.14
N ALA A 344 7.75 -4.25 17.60
CA ALA A 344 9.14 -4.70 17.49
C ALA A 344 9.87 -3.93 16.39
N VAL A 345 9.21 -3.67 15.25
CA VAL A 345 9.78 -2.83 14.17
C VAL A 345 10.08 -1.43 14.67
N PHE A 346 9.15 -0.81 15.41
CA PHE A 346 9.33 0.55 15.93
C PHE A 346 10.46 0.70 16.95
N ARG A 347 10.79 -0.36 17.71
CA ARG A 347 11.92 -0.30 18.66
C ARG A 347 13.28 -0.20 17.99
N ASP A 348 13.37 -0.57 16.72
CA ASP A 348 14.63 -0.59 15.96
C ASP A 348 14.71 0.59 14.96
N LEU A 349 13.72 1.47 14.92
CA LEU A 349 13.75 2.75 14.22
C LEU A 349 14.28 3.87 15.08
#